data_f40cf88ae65db9ac9047bc9432a55538
#
_entry.id   f40cf88ae65db9ac9047bc9432a55538
#
_cell.length_a   1.000
_cell.length_b   1.000
_cell.length_c   1.000
_cell.angle_alpha   90.00
_cell.angle_beta   90.00
_cell.angle_gamma   90.00
#
_symmetry.space_group_name_H-M   'P 1'
#
loop_
_entity.id
_entity.type
_entity.pdbx_description
1 polymer ?
#
loop_
_entity_poly.entity_id
_entity_poly.type
_entity_poly.pdbx_seq_one_letter_code
_entity_poly.pdbx_strand_id
1 'polypeptide(L)'
;MKHQLLSLSLFCLLGSACAQNVLTVCNLPECPAQHASLASALEAASPGDIVQLLPSPLNYGDATVAIPITIQGGGHVADPLSGAYAKIGTISVTTSDLRVEGVYLRAVTLSPSAGEVIENVEVINNRFYGSGNFVSTGNAGTNDGTKNWSVQGNVMTPDEAPNSTPIFTVSERDTSWSIDHNYIDQYWPFQRVLNGGGPVGEEHALLFHHNLVHTGTSGAFSNSGGLNASCHSNLFWVVDTAYSFMPSSATSTSFVNNLMYSPMGPLTNPDESYENVMNEAPEFVSVSGGVPVWNVDSDYSLAPGSPGIGDGLNGSDVGLFGDLFSFNNSGVPPGLPTFTSISKAYEIVPVNAPLEVEVEWNAGQ
;
A
#
# COMPACT_ATOMS: atom_id res chain seq x y z
N MET A 1 -57.71 -15.15 41.36
CA MET A 1 -56.29 -14.81 41.14
C MET A 1 -55.80 -15.68 39.97
N LYS A 2 -55.59 -15.08 38.76
CA LYS A 2 -55.09 -15.78 37.58
C LYS A 2 -53.60 -15.49 37.47
N HIS A 3 -52.79 -16.51 37.63
CA HIS A 3 -51.34 -16.41 37.38
C HIS A 3 -51.11 -16.49 35.87
N GLN A 4 -50.64 -15.40 35.26
CA GLN A 4 -50.08 -15.39 33.93
C GLN A 4 -48.60 -15.84 34.01
N LEU A 5 -48.31 -16.99 33.45
CA LEU A 5 -46.95 -17.45 33.17
C LEU A 5 -46.40 -16.68 31.96
N LEU A 6 -45.47 -15.81 32.22
CA LEU A 6 -44.68 -15.11 31.17
C LEU A 6 -43.57 -16.07 30.69
N SER A 7 -43.77 -16.72 29.57
CA SER A 7 -42.71 -17.51 28.95
C SER A 7 -41.73 -16.57 28.23
N LEU A 8 -40.56 -16.39 28.81
CA LEU A 8 -39.44 -15.67 28.24
C LEU A 8 -38.74 -16.58 27.21
N SER A 9 -39.04 -16.40 25.93
CA SER A 9 -38.35 -17.07 24.84
C SER A 9 -36.99 -16.41 24.67
N LEU A 10 -35.96 -17.03 25.24
CA LEU A 10 -34.55 -16.65 25.00
C LEU A 10 -34.20 -17.10 23.58
N PHE A 11 -34.29 -16.18 22.63
CA PHE A 11 -33.76 -16.37 21.28
C PHE A 11 -32.24 -16.31 21.38
N CYS A 12 -31.57 -17.47 21.49
CA CYS A 12 -30.14 -17.58 21.28
C CYS A 12 -29.89 -17.29 19.79
N LEU A 13 -29.52 -16.07 19.47
CA LEU A 13 -28.82 -15.73 18.25
C LEU A 13 -27.45 -16.44 18.32
N LEU A 14 -27.41 -17.68 17.85
CA LEU A 14 -26.14 -18.32 17.47
C LEU A 14 -25.64 -17.57 16.23
N GLY A 15 -24.96 -16.45 16.47
CA GLY A 15 -24.04 -15.91 15.51
C GLY A 15 -23.00 -17.00 15.27
N SER A 16 -23.04 -17.62 14.09
CA SER A 16 -21.96 -18.49 13.63
C SER A 16 -20.71 -17.62 13.62
N ALA A 17 -19.88 -17.72 14.67
CA ALA A 17 -18.51 -17.28 14.58
C ALA A 17 -17.88 -18.18 13.51
N CYS A 18 -17.86 -17.75 12.26
CA CYS A 18 -17.04 -18.37 11.24
C CYS A 18 -15.60 -18.26 11.77
N ALA A 19 -15.01 -19.37 12.15
CA ALA A 19 -13.60 -19.40 12.44
C ALA A 19 -12.88 -19.02 11.14
N GLN A 20 -12.11 -17.95 11.19
CA GLN A 20 -11.26 -17.55 10.07
C GLN A 20 -10.24 -18.67 9.83
N ASN A 21 -10.22 -19.22 8.63
CA ASN A 21 -9.25 -20.23 8.25
C ASN A 21 -8.04 -19.58 7.58
N VAL A 22 -6.88 -20.19 7.77
CA VAL A 22 -5.66 -19.82 7.06
C VAL A 22 -5.36 -20.91 6.02
N LEU A 23 -5.41 -20.53 4.75
CA LEU A 23 -5.11 -21.38 3.61
C LEU A 23 -3.69 -21.08 3.15
N THR A 24 -2.74 -21.96 3.44
CA THR A 24 -1.35 -21.76 3.05
C THR A 24 -1.10 -22.16 1.60
N VAL A 25 -0.33 -21.35 0.88
CA VAL A 25 -0.05 -21.52 -0.54
C VAL A 25 1.46 -21.52 -0.78
N CYS A 26 1.94 -22.52 -1.51
CA CYS A 26 3.31 -22.58 -1.98
C CYS A 26 3.38 -23.26 -3.35
N ASN A 27 3.99 -22.61 -4.33
CA ASN A 27 4.09 -23.12 -5.69
C ASN A 27 5.39 -23.93 -5.96
N LEU A 28 6.04 -24.38 -4.89
CA LEU A 28 7.21 -25.28 -4.94
C LEU A 28 6.79 -26.70 -4.58
N PRO A 29 7.29 -27.74 -5.30
CA PRO A 29 6.86 -29.11 -5.08
C PRO A 29 7.15 -29.66 -3.66
N GLU A 30 8.18 -29.15 -3.01
CA GLU A 30 8.67 -29.65 -1.71
C GLU A 30 8.21 -28.78 -0.51
N CYS A 31 7.41 -27.77 -0.79
CA CYS A 31 6.95 -26.84 0.23
C CYS A 31 5.68 -27.40 0.91
N PRO A 32 5.64 -27.53 2.25
CA PRO A 32 4.51 -28.09 2.96
C PRO A 32 3.35 -27.08 3.10
N ALA A 33 2.66 -26.80 2.02
CA ALA A 33 1.48 -25.93 2.02
C ALA A 33 0.21 -26.72 1.66
N GLN A 34 -0.95 -26.19 2.02
CA GLN A 34 -2.23 -26.82 1.72
C GLN A 34 -2.57 -26.74 0.22
N HIS A 35 -2.12 -25.69 -0.44
CA HIS A 35 -2.40 -25.42 -1.85
C HIS A 35 -1.10 -25.19 -2.63
N ALA A 36 -1.03 -25.78 -3.83
CA ALA A 36 0.11 -25.63 -4.72
C ALA A 36 0.01 -24.40 -5.64
N SER A 37 -1.10 -23.68 -5.61
CA SER A 37 -1.30 -22.47 -6.41
C SER A 37 -2.26 -21.50 -5.73
N LEU A 38 -2.10 -20.21 -6.04
CA LEU A 38 -3.04 -19.18 -5.58
C LEU A 38 -4.47 -19.45 -6.08
N ALA A 39 -4.63 -19.89 -7.33
CA ALA A 39 -5.94 -20.20 -7.89
C ALA A 39 -6.66 -21.30 -7.09
N SER A 40 -5.98 -22.40 -6.75
CA SER A 40 -6.61 -23.48 -5.97
C SER A 40 -6.95 -23.07 -4.54
N ALA A 41 -6.22 -22.14 -3.94
CA ALA A 41 -6.58 -21.60 -2.64
C ALA A 41 -7.80 -20.67 -2.72
N LEU A 42 -7.87 -19.82 -3.75
CA LEU A 42 -9.01 -18.94 -3.97
C LEU A 42 -10.32 -19.72 -4.26
N GLU A 43 -10.24 -20.85 -4.97
CA GLU A 43 -11.37 -21.74 -5.19
C GLU A 43 -11.86 -22.43 -3.90
N ALA A 44 -10.96 -22.67 -2.94
CA ALA A 44 -11.28 -23.34 -1.68
C ALA A 44 -11.68 -22.35 -0.56
N ALA A 45 -11.35 -21.07 -0.70
CA ALA A 45 -11.56 -20.06 0.32
C ALA A 45 -13.05 -19.72 0.51
N SER A 46 -13.38 -19.37 1.73
CA SER A 46 -14.68 -18.82 2.14
C SER A 46 -14.55 -17.36 2.56
N PRO A 47 -15.63 -16.57 2.53
CA PRO A 47 -15.60 -15.21 3.02
C PRO A 47 -15.00 -15.08 4.43
N GLY A 48 -14.01 -14.18 4.58
CA GLY A 48 -13.28 -13.95 5.82
C GLY A 48 -12.01 -14.78 6.00
N ASP A 49 -11.72 -15.74 5.12
CA ASP A 49 -10.50 -16.55 5.20
C ASP A 49 -9.24 -15.73 4.85
N ILE A 50 -8.08 -16.21 5.33
CA ILE A 50 -6.75 -15.71 4.98
C ILE A 50 -6.11 -16.68 3.99
N VAL A 51 -5.71 -16.18 2.82
CA VAL A 51 -4.86 -16.88 1.86
C VAL A 51 -3.43 -16.43 2.09
N GLN A 52 -2.65 -17.27 2.78
CA GLN A 52 -1.28 -16.96 3.16
C GLN A 52 -0.30 -17.52 2.13
N LEU A 53 0.42 -16.62 1.47
CA LEU A 53 1.44 -16.95 0.47
C LEU A 53 2.81 -17.10 1.13
N LEU A 54 3.43 -18.25 0.95
CA LEU A 54 4.80 -18.48 1.40
C LEU A 54 5.81 -17.88 0.41
N PRO A 55 7.00 -17.48 0.87
CA PRO A 55 8.05 -17.01 -0.03
C PRO A 55 8.40 -18.03 -1.11
N SER A 56 8.53 -17.60 -2.35
CA SER A 56 8.88 -18.45 -3.49
C SER A 56 9.71 -17.69 -4.52
N PRO A 57 10.71 -18.33 -5.14
CA PRO A 57 11.40 -17.76 -6.29
C PRO A 57 10.52 -17.65 -7.55
N LEU A 58 9.37 -18.35 -7.56
CA LEU A 58 8.42 -18.35 -8.65
C LEU A 58 7.28 -17.36 -8.36
N ASN A 59 6.78 -16.68 -9.39
CA ASN A 59 5.60 -15.85 -9.29
C ASN A 59 4.34 -16.73 -9.16
N TYR A 60 3.41 -16.34 -8.29
CA TYR A 60 2.11 -17.01 -8.12
C TYR A 60 1.13 -16.75 -9.27
N GLY A 61 1.49 -15.83 -10.18
CA GLY A 61 0.68 -15.46 -11.35
C GLY A 61 -0.36 -14.38 -11.04
N ASP A 62 -1.21 -14.12 -12.05
CA ASP A 62 -2.35 -13.21 -11.91
C ASP A 62 -3.50 -13.91 -11.19
N ALA A 63 -4.33 -13.14 -10.51
CA ALA A 63 -5.48 -13.67 -9.77
C ALA A 63 -6.72 -12.78 -9.93
N THR A 64 -7.89 -13.41 -9.99
CA THR A 64 -9.18 -12.72 -9.84
C THR A 64 -9.75 -13.07 -8.49
N VAL A 65 -10.09 -12.05 -7.69
CA VAL A 65 -10.66 -12.22 -6.36
C VAL A 65 -12.11 -11.78 -6.38
N ALA A 66 -13.02 -12.76 -6.14
CA ALA A 66 -14.45 -12.57 -6.21
C ALA A 66 -15.17 -12.84 -4.86
N ILE A 67 -14.39 -13.00 -3.79
CA ILE A 67 -14.90 -13.24 -2.42
C ILE A 67 -14.13 -12.36 -1.43
N PRO A 68 -14.77 -11.88 -0.35
CA PRO A 68 -14.11 -11.06 0.67
C PRO A 68 -13.14 -11.93 1.50
N ILE A 69 -11.85 -11.72 1.30
CA ILE A 69 -10.77 -12.47 1.95
C ILE A 69 -9.58 -11.54 2.25
N THR A 70 -8.61 -12.07 3.00
CA THR A 70 -7.27 -11.47 3.11
C THR A 70 -6.28 -12.29 2.31
N ILE A 71 -5.52 -11.64 1.40
CA ILE A 71 -4.32 -12.22 0.80
C ILE A 71 -3.12 -11.66 1.56
N GLN A 72 -2.35 -12.54 2.17
CA GLN A 72 -1.26 -12.16 3.06
C GLN A 72 0.05 -12.82 2.64
N GLY A 73 1.12 -12.03 2.56
CA GLY A 73 2.50 -12.51 2.42
C GLY A 73 3.29 -12.35 3.72
N GLY A 74 4.56 -12.71 3.69
CA GLY A 74 5.49 -12.54 4.80
C GLY A 74 6.23 -11.20 4.81
N GLY A 75 5.75 -10.19 4.07
CA GLY A 75 6.42 -8.93 3.83
C GLY A 75 7.06 -8.87 2.44
N HIS A 76 7.55 -7.69 2.09
CA HIS A 76 8.13 -7.43 0.77
C HIS A 76 9.67 -7.36 0.77
N VAL A 77 10.29 -7.70 1.88
CA VAL A 77 11.72 -7.99 1.97
C VAL A 77 11.93 -9.47 1.68
N ALA A 78 12.99 -9.79 0.96
CA ALA A 78 13.30 -11.19 0.67
C ALA A 78 13.45 -12.00 1.96
N ASP A 79 12.86 -13.18 1.98
CA ASP A 79 13.08 -14.14 3.06
C ASP A 79 14.60 -14.39 3.20
N PRO A 80 15.18 -14.19 4.38
CA PRO A 80 16.62 -14.32 4.61
C PRO A 80 17.17 -15.75 4.33
N LEU A 81 16.30 -16.74 4.32
CA LEU A 81 16.69 -18.13 4.03
C LEU A 81 16.69 -18.48 2.55
N SER A 82 15.65 -18.06 1.86
CA SER A 82 15.43 -18.41 0.46
C SER A 82 15.79 -17.29 -0.52
N GLY A 83 15.92 -16.06 -0.06
CA GLY A 83 16.04 -14.89 -0.91
C GLY A 83 14.79 -14.62 -1.76
N ALA A 84 13.65 -15.21 -1.39
CA ALA A 84 12.43 -15.18 -2.16
C ALA A 84 11.36 -14.27 -1.54
N TYR A 85 10.37 -13.90 -2.33
CA TYR A 85 9.23 -13.06 -1.94
C TYR A 85 7.92 -13.83 -2.17
N ALA A 86 6.86 -13.43 -1.49
CA ALA A 86 5.51 -13.78 -1.93
C ALA A 86 5.13 -12.90 -3.12
N LYS A 87 5.53 -13.30 -4.34
CA LYS A 87 5.38 -12.50 -5.56
C LYS A 87 4.11 -12.87 -6.32
N ILE A 88 3.25 -11.87 -6.58
CA ILE A 88 2.00 -12.01 -7.32
C ILE A 88 2.07 -11.14 -8.58
N GLY A 89 1.35 -11.52 -9.62
CA GLY A 89 1.09 -10.69 -10.80
C GLY A 89 0.03 -9.60 -10.50
N THR A 90 -0.94 -9.45 -11.37
CA THR A 90 -2.05 -8.53 -11.19
C THR A 90 -3.18 -9.20 -10.41
N ILE A 91 -3.71 -8.51 -9.42
CA ILE A 91 -4.94 -8.88 -8.71
C ILE A 91 -6.10 -8.11 -9.33
N SER A 92 -7.04 -8.83 -9.96
CA SER A 92 -8.30 -8.28 -10.44
C SER A 92 -9.36 -8.45 -9.38
N VAL A 93 -9.89 -7.34 -8.86
CA VAL A 93 -10.83 -7.30 -7.75
C VAL A 93 -12.25 -7.13 -8.28
N THR A 94 -13.14 -8.05 -7.92
CA THR A 94 -14.57 -8.01 -8.29
C THR A 94 -15.49 -8.12 -7.07
N THR A 95 -14.96 -7.93 -5.87
CA THR A 95 -15.67 -8.05 -4.60
C THR A 95 -15.30 -6.93 -3.64
N SER A 96 -16.17 -6.62 -2.71
CA SER A 96 -15.90 -5.75 -1.56
C SER A 96 -15.15 -6.51 -0.46
N ASP A 97 -14.67 -5.77 0.54
CA ASP A 97 -14.03 -6.29 1.77
C ASP A 97 -12.79 -7.18 1.51
N LEU A 98 -11.99 -6.82 0.50
CA LEU A 98 -10.71 -7.46 0.22
C LEU A 98 -9.56 -6.74 0.95
N ARG A 99 -8.68 -7.51 1.57
CA ARG A 99 -7.39 -7.02 2.09
C ARG A 99 -6.23 -7.72 1.38
N VAL A 100 -5.25 -6.95 0.92
CA VAL A 100 -4.00 -7.44 0.35
C VAL A 100 -2.86 -6.83 1.13
N GLU A 101 -2.04 -7.67 1.77
CA GLU A 101 -0.96 -7.17 2.62
C GLU A 101 0.32 -8.01 2.56
N GLY A 102 1.45 -7.32 2.69
CA GLY A 102 2.76 -7.95 2.86
C GLY A 102 3.24 -8.76 1.66
N VAL A 103 2.80 -8.44 0.45
CA VAL A 103 3.17 -9.13 -0.78
C VAL A 103 3.96 -8.23 -1.73
N TYR A 104 4.70 -8.86 -2.66
CA TYR A 104 5.36 -8.19 -3.77
C TYR A 104 4.51 -8.39 -5.02
N LEU A 105 3.79 -7.35 -5.47
CA LEU A 105 2.77 -7.46 -6.51
C LEU A 105 2.95 -6.46 -7.64
N ARG A 106 2.40 -6.81 -8.80
CA ARG A 106 2.47 -5.95 -9.98
C ARG A 106 1.42 -4.85 -9.96
N ALA A 107 0.17 -5.21 -9.71
CA ALA A 107 -0.94 -4.25 -9.69
C ALA A 107 -2.16 -4.80 -8.95
N VAL A 108 -3.00 -3.89 -8.50
CA VAL A 108 -4.38 -4.16 -8.08
C VAL A 108 -5.30 -3.39 -9.03
N THR A 109 -6.15 -4.12 -9.76
CA THR A 109 -7.08 -3.53 -10.71
C THR A 109 -8.51 -3.90 -10.32
N LEU A 110 -9.34 -2.90 -10.24
CA LEU A 110 -10.76 -3.12 -10.00
C LEU A 110 -11.50 -3.32 -11.31
N SER A 111 -12.41 -4.23 -11.25
CA SER A 111 -13.28 -4.57 -12.37
C SER A 111 -14.69 -4.84 -11.84
N PRO A 112 -15.37 -3.82 -11.27
CA PRO A 112 -16.75 -4.00 -10.83
C PRO A 112 -17.61 -4.35 -12.03
N SER A 113 -18.63 -5.19 -11.82
CA SER A 113 -19.66 -5.42 -12.80
C SER A 113 -20.52 -4.15 -12.97
N ALA A 114 -21.18 -4.00 -14.10
CA ALA A 114 -22.05 -2.86 -14.30
C ALA A 114 -23.17 -2.86 -13.24
N GLY A 115 -23.33 -1.72 -12.54
CA GLY A 115 -24.30 -1.57 -11.45
C GLY A 115 -23.81 -2.02 -10.07
N GLU A 116 -22.54 -2.41 -9.94
CA GLU A 116 -21.92 -2.79 -8.66
C GLU A 116 -20.91 -1.77 -8.18
N VAL A 117 -20.94 -1.46 -6.89
CA VAL A 117 -19.93 -0.68 -6.19
C VAL A 117 -19.05 -1.62 -5.39
N ILE A 118 -17.73 -1.52 -5.55
CA ILE A 118 -16.76 -2.26 -4.73
C ILE A 118 -16.34 -1.38 -3.57
N GLU A 119 -16.55 -1.84 -2.35
CA GLU A 119 -16.26 -1.08 -1.13
C GLU A 119 -15.21 -1.77 -0.24
N ASN A 120 -14.56 -0.97 0.63
CA ASN A 120 -13.72 -1.45 1.72
C ASN A 120 -12.57 -2.33 1.23
N VAL A 121 -11.81 -1.89 0.24
CA VAL A 121 -10.61 -2.60 -0.18
C VAL A 121 -9.38 -1.98 0.46
N GLU A 122 -8.57 -2.82 1.06
CA GLU A 122 -7.35 -2.45 1.75
C GLU A 122 -6.12 -3.03 1.02
N VAL A 123 -5.20 -2.15 0.64
CA VAL A 123 -3.93 -2.50 -0.01
C VAL A 123 -2.81 -1.98 0.88
N ILE A 124 -2.28 -2.83 1.77
CA ILE A 124 -1.49 -2.37 2.91
C ILE A 124 -0.11 -3.07 2.96
N ASN A 125 0.94 -2.30 3.22
CA ASN A 125 2.29 -2.83 3.43
C ASN A 125 2.81 -3.73 2.29
N ASN A 126 2.43 -3.44 1.05
CA ASN A 126 2.91 -4.18 -0.11
C ASN A 126 4.06 -3.45 -0.79
N ARG A 127 4.81 -4.18 -1.61
CA ARG A 127 5.73 -3.58 -2.56
C ARG A 127 5.26 -3.83 -3.99
N PHE A 128 5.22 -2.77 -4.77
CA PHE A 128 4.83 -2.83 -6.17
C PHE A 128 6.06 -2.87 -7.09
N TYR A 129 5.94 -3.62 -8.19
CA TYR A 129 6.95 -3.72 -9.24
C TYR A 129 6.33 -3.55 -10.63
N GLY A 130 7.16 -3.32 -11.64
CA GLY A 130 6.72 -3.10 -13.03
C GLY A 130 6.73 -1.65 -13.44
N SER A 131 5.94 -1.28 -14.45
CA SER A 131 6.05 0.02 -15.12
C SER A 131 5.07 1.10 -14.64
N GLY A 132 4.23 0.82 -13.64
CA GLY A 132 3.20 1.74 -13.12
C GLY A 132 1.78 1.19 -13.26
N ASN A 133 0.78 2.04 -13.02
CA ASN A 133 -0.63 1.69 -12.86
C ASN A 133 -0.83 0.63 -11.77
N PHE A 134 -0.22 0.90 -10.62
CA PHE A 134 -0.18 -0.06 -9.52
C PHE A 134 -1.53 -0.27 -8.86
N VAL A 135 -2.33 0.80 -8.76
CA VAL A 135 -3.69 0.71 -8.29
C VAL A 135 -4.61 1.46 -9.26
N SER A 136 -5.56 0.75 -9.84
CA SER A 136 -6.47 1.34 -10.81
C SER A 136 -7.90 0.83 -10.68
N THR A 137 -8.86 1.74 -10.90
CA THR A 137 -10.28 1.45 -10.85
C THR A 137 -10.88 1.00 -12.17
N GLY A 138 -10.02 0.62 -13.14
CA GLY A 138 -10.47 0.17 -14.46
C GLY A 138 -11.04 1.30 -15.33
N ASN A 139 -11.69 0.94 -16.43
CA ASN A 139 -12.28 1.92 -17.34
C ASN A 139 -13.61 2.46 -16.79
N ALA A 140 -13.62 3.74 -16.48
CA ALA A 140 -14.72 4.49 -15.88
C ALA A 140 -16.05 4.52 -16.66
N GLY A 141 -16.12 3.91 -17.84
CA GLY A 141 -17.24 4.11 -18.75
C GLY A 141 -18.56 3.41 -18.39
N THR A 142 -18.55 2.41 -17.51
CA THR A 142 -19.74 1.58 -17.24
C THR A 142 -19.92 1.18 -15.77
N ASN A 143 -19.01 1.53 -14.89
CA ASN A 143 -18.98 1.05 -13.50
C ASN A 143 -19.52 2.10 -12.55
N ASP A 144 -20.19 1.68 -11.48
CA ASP A 144 -20.76 2.60 -10.48
C ASP A 144 -19.72 3.10 -9.45
N GLY A 145 -18.44 2.79 -9.68
CA GLY A 145 -17.32 3.29 -8.89
C GLY A 145 -16.88 2.39 -7.74
N THR A 146 -16.04 2.95 -6.90
CA THR A 146 -15.52 2.28 -5.71
C THR A 146 -15.61 3.21 -4.51
N LYS A 147 -15.63 2.63 -3.29
CA LYS A 147 -15.82 3.40 -2.07
C LYS A 147 -15.01 2.87 -0.90
N ASN A 148 -14.56 3.78 -0.03
CA ASN A 148 -13.81 3.46 1.19
C ASN A 148 -12.56 2.62 0.91
N TRP A 149 -11.69 3.10 0.06
CA TRP A 149 -10.44 2.43 -0.23
C TRP A 149 -9.31 2.97 0.64
N SER A 150 -8.48 2.04 1.10
CA SER A 150 -7.24 2.36 1.81
C SER A 150 -6.05 1.78 1.06
N VAL A 151 -5.12 2.64 0.64
CA VAL A 151 -3.84 2.27 0.05
C VAL A 151 -2.76 2.83 0.97
N GLN A 152 -2.21 2.00 1.87
CA GLN A 152 -1.46 2.49 3.01
C GLN A 152 -0.15 1.71 3.24
N GLY A 153 0.92 2.42 3.55
CA GLY A 153 2.19 1.80 3.94
C GLY A 153 2.90 1.04 2.82
N ASN A 154 2.53 1.26 1.56
CA ASN A 154 3.10 0.53 0.44
C ASN A 154 4.40 1.19 -0.07
N VAL A 155 5.24 0.36 -0.68
CA VAL A 155 6.44 0.79 -1.40
C VAL A 155 6.20 0.64 -2.90
N MET A 156 6.16 1.76 -3.60
CA MET A 156 5.86 1.83 -5.03
C MET A 156 7.10 2.28 -5.80
N THR A 157 7.86 1.32 -6.26
CA THR A 157 9.12 1.55 -6.98
C THR A 157 9.08 0.88 -8.34
N PRO A 158 8.73 1.62 -9.43
CA PRO A 158 8.78 1.07 -10.78
C PRO A 158 10.18 0.53 -11.09
N ASP A 159 10.28 -0.74 -11.51
CA ASP A 159 11.53 -1.40 -11.86
C ASP A 159 11.65 -1.70 -13.36
N GLU A 160 10.62 -1.39 -14.13
CA GLU A 160 10.61 -1.47 -15.59
C GLU A 160 10.55 -0.05 -16.20
N ALA A 161 11.07 0.10 -17.43
CA ALA A 161 11.01 1.35 -18.16
C ALA A 161 9.55 1.84 -18.27
N PRO A 162 9.26 3.07 -17.86
CA PRO A 162 7.88 3.54 -17.77
C PRO A 162 7.28 3.75 -19.14
N ASN A 163 6.07 3.30 -19.25
CA ASN A 163 5.15 3.83 -20.23
C ASN A 163 4.39 4.91 -19.49
N SER A 164 4.28 6.09 -19.89
CA SER A 164 3.55 7.23 -19.34
C SER A 164 2.27 6.93 -18.48
N THR A 165 2.20 5.72 -17.88
CA THR A 165 1.11 5.25 -17.04
C THR A 165 1.26 5.80 -15.63
N PRO A 166 0.19 6.32 -15.02
CA PRO A 166 0.22 6.83 -13.65
C PRO A 166 0.47 5.71 -12.62
N ILE A 167 0.87 6.08 -11.41
CA ILE A 167 0.94 5.16 -10.26
C ILE A 167 -0.48 4.76 -9.85
N PHE A 168 -1.36 5.74 -9.72
CA PHE A 168 -2.77 5.56 -9.38
C PHE A 168 -3.66 6.07 -10.50
N THR A 169 -4.68 5.29 -10.83
CA THR A 169 -5.78 5.75 -11.70
C THR A 169 -7.09 5.64 -10.95
N VAL A 170 -7.73 6.79 -10.71
CA VAL A 170 -8.96 6.93 -9.96
C VAL A 170 -10.07 7.38 -10.90
N SER A 171 -11.23 6.76 -10.83
CA SER A 171 -12.40 7.09 -11.64
C SER A 171 -13.15 8.29 -11.06
N GLU A 172 -13.93 8.98 -11.90
CA GLU A 172 -14.84 10.05 -11.49
C GLU A 172 -15.95 9.60 -10.51
N ARG A 173 -16.16 8.29 -10.36
CA ARG A 173 -17.19 7.71 -9.50
C ARG A 173 -16.64 7.12 -8.20
N ASP A 174 -15.33 7.20 -8.00
CA ASP A 174 -14.70 6.71 -6.80
C ASP A 174 -14.85 7.70 -5.66
N THR A 175 -15.17 7.19 -4.47
CA THR A 175 -15.44 8.04 -3.29
C THR A 175 -14.70 7.55 -2.05
N SER A 176 -14.33 8.46 -1.18
CA SER A 176 -13.73 8.15 0.13
C SER A 176 -12.46 7.29 0.04
N TRP A 177 -11.55 7.65 -0.84
CA TRP A 177 -10.24 7.02 -0.94
C TRP A 177 -9.25 7.65 0.02
N SER A 178 -8.45 6.83 0.70
CA SER A 178 -7.25 7.25 1.40
C SER A 178 -6.02 6.62 0.77
N ILE A 179 -5.06 7.45 0.38
CA ILE A 179 -3.73 7.05 -0.10
C ILE A 179 -2.74 7.68 0.87
N ASP A 180 -2.22 6.89 1.80
CA ASP A 180 -1.44 7.44 2.88
C ASP A 180 -0.25 6.58 3.30
N HIS A 181 0.76 7.24 3.86
CA HIS A 181 1.97 6.60 4.36
C HIS A 181 2.65 5.69 3.31
N ASN A 182 2.54 6.01 2.03
CA ASN A 182 3.22 5.26 0.98
C ASN A 182 4.54 5.92 0.62
N TYR A 183 5.56 5.09 0.40
CA TYR A 183 6.76 5.50 -0.31
C TYR A 183 6.52 5.37 -1.81
N ILE A 184 6.61 6.46 -2.55
CA ILE A 184 6.31 6.52 -3.99
C ILE A 184 7.55 7.05 -4.72
N ASP A 185 8.22 6.18 -5.48
CA ASP A 185 9.32 6.55 -6.34
C ASP A 185 8.83 6.71 -7.79
N GLN A 186 8.80 7.95 -8.23
CA GLN A 186 8.36 8.31 -9.56
C GLN A 186 9.48 9.08 -10.27
N TYR A 187 10.65 8.49 -10.34
CA TYR A 187 11.86 9.11 -10.89
C TYR A 187 11.79 9.37 -12.41
N TRP A 188 10.92 8.67 -13.14
CA TRP A 188 10.90 8.74 -14.59
C TRP A 188 10.15 9.95 -15.15
N PRO A 189 10.71 10.63 -16.17
CA PRO A 189 10.02 11.72 -16.85
C PRO A 189 8.71 11.23 -17.48
N PHE A 190 7.63 12.02 -17.34
CA PHE A 190 6.29 11.78 -17.89
C PHE A 190 5.39 10.77 -17.15
N GLN A 191 5.83 10.11 -16.10
CA GLN A 191 4.97 9.33 -15.26
C GLN A 191 4.26 10.23 -14.24
N ARG A 192 3.01 9.96 -13.95
CA ARG A 192 2.18 10.71 -12.99
C ARG A 192 2.00 9.89 -11.72
N VAL A 193 1.93 10.55 -10.58
CA VAL A 193 1.59 9.87 -9.34
C VAL A 193 0.11 9.51 -9.36
N LEU A 194 -0.72 10.49 -9.66
CA LEU A 194 -2.16 10.35 -9.63
C LEU A 194 -2.79 10.87 -10.92
N ASN A 195 -3.62 10.05 -11.54
CA ASN A 195 -4.45 10.42 -12.68
C ASN A 195 -5.90 10.15 -12.32
N GLY A 196 -6.75 11.14 -12.43
CA GLY A 196 -8.18 11.02 -12.15
C GLY A 196 -9.05 11.61 -13.24
N GLY A 197 -10.17 10.94 -13.55
CA GLY A 197 -11.31 11.56 -14.17
C GLY A 197 -12.06 12.32 -13.08
N GLY A 198 -12.31 13.62 -13.27
CA GLY A 198 -12.85 14.46 -12.21
C GLY A 198 -14.24 14.05 -11.76
N PRO A 199 -14.50 14.11 -10.47
CA PRO A 199 -15.84 14.02 -9.97
C PRO A 199 -16.58 15.33 -10.23
N VAL A 200 -17.81 15.18 -10.58
CA VAL A 200 -18.76 16.28 -10.62
C VAL A 200 -19.54 16.25 -9.31
N GLY A 201 -18.97 16.74 -8.21
CA GLY A 201 -19.70 16.84 -6.94
C GLY A 201 -18.80 16.86 -5.69
N GLU A 202 -19.32 17.39 -4.60
CA GLU A 202 -18.59 17.62 -3.34
C GLU A 202 -18.36 16.33 -2.50
N GLU A 203 -18.92 15.20 -2.89
CA GLU A 203 -18.87 13.94 -2.11
C GLU A 203 -17.63 13.07 -2.41
N HIS A 204 -16.76 13.50 -3.32
CA HIS A 204 -15.65 12.72 -3.80
C HIS A 204 -14.34 13.19 -3.18
N ALA A 205 -14.15 12.90 -1.90
CA ALA A 205 -12.90 13.23 -1.22
C ALA A 205 -11.90 12.10 -1.42
N LEU A 206 -10.89 12.33 -2.25
CA LEU A 206 -9.65 11.58 -2.23
C LEU A 206 -8.73 12.25 -1.21
N LEU A 207 -8.30 11.51 -0.22
CA LEU A 207 -7.28 11.94 0.73
C LEU A 207 -5.93 11.39 0.28
N PHE A 208 -4.97 12.27 0.07
CA PHE A 208 -3.58 11.90 -0.23
C PHE A 208 -2.69 12.53 0.82
N HIS A 209 -2.26 11.75 1.82
CA HIS A 209 -1.59 12.33 2.97
C HIS A 209 -0.46 11.45 3.53
N HIS A 210 0.48 12.08 4.24
CA HIS A 210 1.62 11.41 4.87
C HIS A 210 2.42 10.51 3.93
N ASN A 211 2.41 10.77 2.62
CA ASN A 211 3.25 10.04 1.68
C ASN A 211 4.63 10.69 1.55
N LEU A 212 5.65 9.88 1.25
CA LEU A 212 6.92 10.35 0.73
C LEU A 212 6.94 10.11 -0.78
N VAL A 213 6.95 11.19 -1.54
CA VAL A 213 6.93 11.16 -3.01
C VAL A 213 8.27 11.65 -3.56
N HIS A 214 9.07 10.72 -4.07
CA HIS A 214 10.28 11.04 -4.82
C HIS A 214 9.94 11.09 -6.30
N THR A 215 9.92 12.30 -6.88
CA THR A 215 9.44 12.50 -8.25
C THR A 215 10.48 13.16 -9.15
N GLY A 216 10.61 12.63 -10.36
CA GLY A 216 11.52 13.12 -11.41
C GLY A 216 10.92 14.18 -12.31
N THR A 217 9.62 14.50 -12.21
CA THR A 217 9.00 15.34 -13.22
C THR A 217 7.80 16.17 -12.80
N SER A 218 7.44 16.97 -13.79
CA SER A 218 6.27 17.80 -13.93
C SER A 218 4.97 17.03 -13.92
N GLY A 219 4.01 17.55 -13.23
CA GLY A 219 2.65 17.04 -13.28
C GLY A 219 2.47 15.72 -12.53
N ALA A 220 3.08 15.60 -11.33
CA ALA A 220 2.86 14.48 -10.44
C ALA A 220 1.35 14.18 -10.25
N PHE A 221 0.56 15.23 -10.29
CA PHE A 221 -0.90 15.16 -10.27
C PHE A 221 -1.44 15.66 -11.59
N SER A 222 -1.98 14.79 -12.42
CA SER A 222 -2.62 15.22 -13.64
C SER A 222 -4.09 14.89 -13.63
N ASN A 223 -4.80 15.75 -14.27
CA ASN A 223 -6.22 15.72 -14.28
C ASN A 223 -6.74 15.86 -15.72
N SER A 224 -7.48 14.89 -16.17
CA SER A 224 -8.21 14.97 -17.43
C SER A 224 -9.63 15.49 -17.26
N GLY A 225 -10.08 15.81 -16.02
CA GLY A 225 -11.48 16.21 -15.79
C GLY A 225 -11.82 16.82 -14.43
N GLY A 226 -10.85 17.17 -13.58
CA GLY A 226 -11.15 17.79 -12.27
C GLY A 226 -11.07 16.83 -11.09
N LEU A 227 -9.87 16.41 -10.72
CA LEU A 227 -9.64 15.61 -9.50
C LEU A 227 -9.96 16.49 -8.27
N ASN A 228 -10.85 16.01 -7.39
CA ASN A 228 -11.09 16.61 -6.09
C ASN A 228 -10.29 15.84 -5.04
N ALA A 229 -9.09 16.33 -4.74
CA ALA A 229 -8.20 15.68 -3.78
C ALA A 229 -7.75 16.67 -2.71
N SER A 230 -7.64 16.19 -1.47
CA SER A 230 -6.96 16.89 -0.39
C SER A 230 -5.59 16.28 -0.18
N CYS A 231 -4.55 17.02 -0.50
CA CYS A 231 -3.16 16.60 -0.35
C CYS A 231 -2.57 17.32 0.86
N HIS A 232 -2.31 16.59 1.96
CA HIS A 232 -1.76 17.22 3.17
C HIS A 232 -0.70 16.35 3.85
N SER A 233 0.17 16.98 4.59
CA SER A 233 1.20 16.29 5.39
C SER A 233 2.12 15.37 4.56
N ASN A 234 2.23 15.61 3.25
CA ASN A 234 3.11 14.83 2.39
C ASN A 234 4.50 15.46 2.32
N LEU A 235 5.51 14.63 2.09
CA LEU A 235 6.84 15.07 1.73
C LEU A 235 7.07 14.81 0.23
N PHE A 236 7.26 15.90 -0.53
CA PHE A 236 7.58 15.84 -1.95
C PHE A 236 9.05 16.18 -2.18
N TRP A 237 9.80 15.20 -2.65
CA TRP A 237 11.18 15.38 -3.11
C TRP A 237 11.20 15.44 -4.64
N VAL A 238 11.41 16.62 -5.21
CA VAL A 238 11.30 16.86 -6.65
C VAL A 238 12.69 17.01 -7.26
N VAL A 239 13.10 16.11 -8.14
CA VAL A 239 14.44 16.12 -8.75
C VAL A 239 14.52 16.85 -10.09
N ASP A 240 13.41 17.30 -10.66
CA ASP A 240 13.39 18.11 -11.88
C ASP A 240 12.41 19.29 -11.75
N THR A 241 12.94 20.51 -11.84
CA THR A 241 12.16 21.75 -11.76
C THR A 241 11.78 22.33 -13.13
N ALA A 242 12.16 21.67 -14.23
CA ALA A 242 11.88 22.16 -15.58
C ALA A 242 10.38 22.19 -15.90
N TYR A 243 9.57 21.60 -15.05
CA TYR A 243 8.14 21.46 -15.23
C TYR A 243 7.35 21.88 -13.99
N SER A 244 6.11 22.32 -14.19
CA SER A 244 5.23 22.67 -13.09
C SER A 244 4.86 21.42 -12.29
N PHE A 245 5.06 21.44 -10.97
CA PHE A 245 4.62 20.38 -10.06
C PHE A 245 3.13 20.08 -10.19
N MET A 246 2.36 21.10 -10.52
CA MET A 246 0.91 21.03 -10.73
C MET A 246 0.53 21.32 -12.17
N PRO A 247 -0.37 20.56 -12.76
CA PRO A 247 -1.00 20.96 -14.00
C PRO A 247 -1.90 22.18 -13.76
N SER A 248 -1.89 23.11 -14.70
CA SER A 248 -2.71 24.32 -14.67
C SER A 248 -4.24 24.08 -14.67
N SER A 249 -4.67 22.83 -14.73
CA SER A 249 -6.08 22.41 -14.78
C SER A 249 -6.58 21.69 -13.53
N ALA A 250 -5.78 21.54 -12.47
CA ALA A 250 -6.19 20.91 -11.22
C ALA A 250 -6.99 21.90 -10.35
N THR A 251 -8.18 22.23 -10.78
CA THR A 251 -9.00 23.29 -10.16
C THR A 251 -9.65 22.90 -8.83
N SER A 252 -9.51 21.66 -8.38
CA SER A 252 -10.19 21.17 -7.16
C SER A 252 -9.27 20.39 -6.23
N THR A 253 -7.96 20.38 -6.47
CA THR A 253 -6.99 19.74 -5.58
C THR A 253 -6.39 20.79 -4.65
N SER A 254 -6.48 20.56 -3.33
CA SER A 254 -5.86 21.43 -2.33
C SER A 254 -4.55 20.83 -1.82
N PHE A 255 -3.56 21.68 -1.53
CA PHE A 255 -2.27 21.32 -0.95
C PHE A 255 -2.06 22.10 0.34
N VAL A 256 -2.10 21.41 1.48
CA VAL A 256 -2.09 22.02 2.81
C VAL A 256 -1.04 21.32 3.69
N ASN A 257 -0.20 22.09 4.37
CA ASN A 257 0.76 21.55 5.33
C ASN A 257 1.65 20.41 4.73
N ASN A 258 2.12 20.59 3.50
CA ASN A 258 3.08 19.67 2.89
C ASN A 258 4.48 20.28 2.95
N LEU A 259 5.52 19.41 2.92
CA LEU A 259 6.89 19.84 2.68
C LEU A 259 7.25 19.53 1.23
N MET A 260 7.68 20.55 0.49
CA MET A 260 8.04 20.48 -0.93
C MET A 260 9.46 20.97 -1.14
N TYR A 261 10.34 20.09 -1.53
CA TYR A 261 11.76 20.40 -1.71
C TYR A 261 12.29 19.92 -3.05
N SER A 262 13.19 20.70 -3.64
CA SER A 262 13.98 20.27 -4.78
C SER A 262 15.45 20.67 -4.60
N PRO A 263 16.39 19.73 -4.78
CA PRO A 263 17.83 20.04 -4.79
C PRO A 263 18.26 20.80 -6.06
N MET A 264 17.41 20.90 -7.09
CA MET A 264 17.70 21.48 -8.40
C MET A 264 17.35 22.96 -8.48
N GLY A 265 16.57 23.49 -7.53
CA GLY A 265 16.17 24.89 -7.47
C GLY A 265 14.81 25.09 -6.83
N PRO A 266 14.39 26.36 -6.65
CA PRO A 266 13.18 26.66 -5.91
C PRO A 266 11.92 26.20 -6.65
N LEU A 267 11.03 25.56 -5.91
CA LEU A 267 9.67 25.22 -6.34
C LEU A 267 8.72 26.39 -6.07
N THR A 268 7.70 26.52 -6.90
CA THR A 268 6.59 27.46 -6.68
C THR A 268 5.51 26.77 -5.86
N ASN A 269 5.02 27.44 -4.82
CA ASN A 269 3.91 26.93 -4.02
C ASN A 269 2.66 26.75 -4.93
N PRO A 270 2.11 25.54 -5.00
CA PRO A 270 0.92 25.26 -5.82
C PRO A 270 -0.34 25.96 -5.31
N ASP A 271 -0.38 26.26 -4.03
CA ASP A 271 -1.49 26.95 -3.40
C ASP A 271 -0.96 27.92 -2.33
N GLU A 272 -0.90 29.21 -2.68
CA GLU A 272 -0.37 30.26 -1.81
C GLU A 272 -1.23 30.53 -0.56
N SER A 273 -2.45 30.00 -0.52
CA SER A 273 -3.39 30.21 0.60
C SER A 273 -3.19 29.26 1.76
N TYR A 274 -2.31 28.23 1.63
CA TYR A 274 -2.12 27.19 2.64
C TYR A 274 -0.68 27.06 3.10
N GLU A 275 -0.52 26.59 4.35
CA GLU A 275 0.74 26.49 5.09
C GLU A 275 1.61 25.32 4.59
N ASN A 276 2.19 25.42 3.38
CA ASN A 276 3.17 24.48 2.89
C ASN A 276 4.60 24.97 3.20
N VAL A 277 5.46 24.06 3.66
CA VAL A 277 6.90 24.33 3.82
C VAL A 277 7.57 24.18 2.45
N MET A 278 8.15 25.27 1.95
CA MET A 278 8.68 25.30 0.59
C MET A 278 10.20 25.47 0.58
N ASN A 279 10.87 24.68 -0.26
CA ASN A 279 12.29 24.83 -0.58
C ASN A 279 13.25 24.67 0.61
N GLU A 280 12.79 24.07 1.68
CA GLU A 280 13.61 23.67 2.82
C GLU A 280 13.88 22.16 2.73
N ALA A 281 15.15 21.79 2.86
CA ALA A 281 15.54 20.38 2.73
C ALA A 281 15.01 19.57 3.92
N PRO A 282 14.29 18.46 3.68
CA PRO A 282 13.98 17.53 4.75
C PRO A 282 15.27 16.85 5.21
N GLU A 283 15.45 16.78 6.52
CA GLU A 283 16.55 16.05 7.11
C GLU A 283 16.02 14.69 7.60
N PHE A 284 16.57 13.61 7.05
CA PHE A 284 16.20 12.24 7.44
C PHE A 284 17.19 11.70 8.47
N VAL A 285 16.74 10.79 9.33
CA VAL A 285 17.57 10.14 10.34
C VAL A 285 18.70 9.34 9.68
N SER A 286 18.40 8.53 8.66
CA SER A 286 19.41 7.72 7.99
C SER A 286 19.01 7.40 6.55
N VAL A 287 19.29 8.32 5.64
CA VAL A 287 19.11 8.11 4.20
C VAL A 287 20.46 8.31 3.51
N SER A 288 20.91 7.29 2.76
CA SER A 288 22.21 7.32 2.10
C SER A 288 22.28 8.43 1.04
N GLY A 289 23.29 9.29 1.15
CA GLY A 289 23.49 10.40 0.21
C GLY A 289 22.46 11.53 0.31
N GLY A 290 21.58 11.51 1.30
CA GLY A 290 20.55 12.52 1.53
C GLY A 290 19.39 12.51 0.50
N VAL A 291 19.43 11.64 -0.51
CA VAL A 291 18.38 11.50 -1.52
C VAL A 291 17.50 10.31 -1.13
N PRO A 292 16.18 10.48 -0.99
CA PRO A 292 15.30 9.42 -0.52
C PRO A 292 15.01 8.36 -1.61
N VAL A 293 16.06 7.69 -2.10
CA VAL A 293 15.91 6.49 -2.92
C VAL A 293 15.57 5.31 -2.03
N TRP A 294 14.64 4.46 -2.46
CA TRP A 294 14.19 3.34 -1.67
C TRP A 294 15.33 2.40 -1.27
N ASN A 295 15.45 2.19 0.01
CA ASN A 295 16.30 1.17 0.60
C ASN A 295 15.65 0.68 1.91
N VAL A 296 15.51 -0.64 2.05
CA VAL A 296 14.89 -1.26 3.24
C VAL A 296 15.62 -0.93 4.55
N ASP A 297 16.93 -0.71 4.48
CA ASP A 297 17.78 -0.39 5.64
C ASP A 297 17.82 1.11 5.96
N SER A 298 17.17 1.96 5.16
CA SER A 298 17.11 3.39 5.41
C SER A 298 16.03 3.74 6.44
N ASP A 299 16.32 4.76 7.24
CA ASP A 299 15.35 5.37 8.15
C ASP A 299 14.88 6.69 7.54
N TYR A 300 13.67 6.69 7.01
CA TYR A 300 13.02 7.83 6.38
C TYR A 300 12.28 8.73 7.37
N SER A 301 12.39 8.47 8.68
CA SER A 301 11.87 9.39 9.68
C SER A 301 12.66 10.71 9.66
N LEU A 302 12.00 11.79 10.04
CA LEU A 302 12.62 13.11 10.05
C LEU A 302 13.57 13.23 11.24
N ALA A 303 14.79 13.71 10.97
CA ALA A 303 15.76 13.98 12.00
C ALA A 303 15.36 15.23 12.83
N PRO A 304 15.79 15.32 14.11
CA PRO A 304 15.54 16.50 14.93
C PRO A 304 16.05 17.78 14.26
N GLY A 305 15.16 18.74 14.07
CA GLY A 305 15.44 20.00 13.37
C GLY A 305 14.99 20.05 11.92
N SER A 306 14.52 18.93 11.37
CA SER A 306 13.89 18.91 10.05
C SER A 306 12.68 19.85 10.00
N PRO A 307 12.54 20.63 8.91
CA PRO A 307 11.44 21.59 8.79
C PRO A 307 10.04 20.93 8.68
N GLY A 308 9.99 19.62 8.48
CA GLY A 308 8.74 18.87 8.40
C GLY A 308 8.20 18.36 9.74
N ILE A 309 8.94 18.57 10.86
CA ILE A 309 8.49 18.14 12.18
C ILE A 309 7.43 19.11 12.71
N GLY A 310 6.23 18.57 12.96
CA GLY A 310 5.10 19.35 13.48
C GLY A 310 4.42 20.26 12.46
N ASP A 311 4.83 20.25 11.19
CA ASP A 311 4.27 21.09 10.13
C ASP A 311 3.18 20.38 9.30
N GLY A 312 2.91 19.13 9.59
CA GLY A 312 1.75 18.43 9.04
C GLY A 312 0.42 18.92 9.60
N LEU A 313 -0.67 18.50 9.00
CA LEU A 313 -2.01 18.87 9.44
C LEU A 313 -2.25 18.46 10.91
N ASN A 314 -2.81 19.36 11.71
CA ASN A 314 -3.01 19.21 13.16
C ASN A 314 -1.71 19.03 13.96
N GLY A 315 -0.57 19.47 13.45
CA GLY A 315 0.71 19.39 14.16
C GLY A 315 1.37 18.01 14.09
N SER A 316 0.97 17.15 13.16
CA SER A 316 1.69 15.92 12.83
C SER A 316 3.01 16.23 12.11
N ASP A 317 3.91 15.26 12.03
CA ASP A 317 5.05 15.37 11.14
C ASP A 317 4.62 15.12 9.69
N VAL A 318 5.37 15.62 8.72
CA VAL A 318 5.10 15.31 7.30
C VAL A 318 5.77 14.00 6.89
N GLY A 319 5.20 13.33 5.88
CA GLY A 319 5.78 12.10 5.32
C GLY A 319 5.42 10.83 6.10
N LEU A 320 6.17 9.76 5.88
CA LEU A 320 5.82 8.37 6.22
C LEU A 320 5.52 8.09 7.69
N PHE A 321 6.04 8.90 8.62
CA PHE A 321 5.94 8.66 10.06
C PHE A 321 5.15 9.74 10.80
N GLY A 322 4.33 10.49 10.09
CA GLY A 322 3.70 11.70 10.60
C GLY A 322 2.47 11.50 11.49
N ASP A 323 1.92 10.32 11.58
CA ASP A 323 0.68 10.02 12.30
C ASP A 323 0.79 8.71 13.09
N LEU A 324 -0.35 8.17 13.51
CA LEU A 324 -0.42 6.94 14.31
C LEU A 324 -0.04 5.68 13.53
N PHE A 325 -0.03 5.75 12.21
CA PHE A 325 0.42 4.63 11.38
C PHE A 325 1.94 4.47 11.48
N SER A 326 2.36 3.26 11.80
CA SER A 326 3.78 2.90 11.82
C SER A 326 4.19 2.33 10.47
N PHE A 327 4.82 3.16 9.63
CA PHE A 327 5.36 2.69 8.36
C PHE A 327 6.41 1.60 8.60
N ASN A 328 6.28 0.50 7.88
CA ASN A 328 7.14 -0.67 8.04
C ASN A 328 7.94 -0.93 6.76
N ASN A 329 9.25 -0.66 6.80
CA ASN A 329 10.14 -0.87 5.66
C ASN A 329 10.15 -2.31 5.14
N SER A 330 9.88 -3.29 5.99
CA SER A 330 9.86 -4.70 5.59
C SER A 330 8.51 -5.15 5.03
N GLY A 331 7.45 -4.41 5.31
CA GLY A 331 6.09 -4.74 4.92
C GLY A 331 5.54 -6.01 5.59
N VAL A 332 6.16 -6.50 6.64
CA VAL A 332 5.65 -7.66 7.38
C VAL A 332 4.32 -7.30 8.03
N PRO A 333 3.24 -8.03 7.76
CA PRO A 333 1.96 -7.79 8.39
C PRO A 333 2.03 -7.84 9.92
N PRO A 334 1.31 -6.97 10.63
CA PRO A 334 1.25 -7.01 12.09
C PRO A 334 0.83 -8.40 12.60
N GLY A 335 1.46 -8.86 13.66
CA GLY A 335 1.16 -10.17 14.27
C GLY A 335 1.87 -11.37 13.64
N LEU A 336 2.52 -11.21 12.49
CA LEU A 336 3.40 -12.27 11.98
C LEU A 336 4.78 -12.21 12.65
N PRO A 337 5.31 -13.36 13.10
CA PRO A 337 6.66 -13.41 13.65
C PRO A 337 7.70 -13.16 12.54
N THR A 338 8.75 -12.43 12.87
CA THR A 338 9.91 -12.23 12.00
C THR A 338 11.12 -12.96 12.54
N PHE A 339 11.79 -13.70 11.69
CA PHE A 339 13.08 -14.31 12.05
C PHE A 339 14.17 -13.23 12.02
N THR A 340 14.88 -13.07 13.10
CA THR A 340 15.98 -12.10 13.22
C THR A 340 17.33 -12.72 12.94
N SER A 341 17.50 -14.00 13.32
CA SER A 341 18.70 -14.74 12.98
C SER A 341 18.44 -16.25 12.94
N ILE A 342 19.25 -16.94 12.15
CA ILE A 342 19.36 -18.39 12.17
C ILE A 342 20.83 -18.72 12.19
N SER A 343 21.26 -19.35 13.27
CA SER A 343 22.63 -19.82 13.42
C SER A 343 22.68 -21.34 13.54
N LYS A 344 23.76 -21.92 13.08
CA LYS A 344 24.07 -23.36 13.27
C LYS A 344 25.21 -23.49 14.26
N ALA A 345 25.08 -24.41 15.19
CA ALA A 345 26.09 -24.63 16.21
C ALA A 345 27.43 -25.17 15.63
N TYR A 346 27.40 -25.79 14.44
CA TYR A 346 28.58 -26.39 13.81
C TYR A 346 28.62 -26.09 12.31
N GLU A 347 29.79 -25.77 11.76
CA GLU A 347 30.00 -25.70 10.32
C GLU A 347 30.00 -27.08 9.64
N ILE A 348 30.42 -28.09 10.35
CA ILE A 348 30.43 -29.51 9.91
C ILE A 348 29.73 -30.31 10.98
N VAL A 349 28.62 -30.95 10.61
CA VAL A 349 27.91 -31.89 11.50
C VAL A 349 28.62 -33.23 11.44
N PRO A 350 29.12 -33.77 12.58
CA PRO A 350 29.71 -35.11 12.61
C PRO A 350 28.69 -36.16 12.17
N VAL A 351 29.16 -37.23 11.53
CA VAL A 351 28.30 -38.34 11.12
C VAL A 351 27.59 -38.91 12.36
N ASN A 352 26.26 -38.97 12.31
CA ASN A 352 25.36 -39.39 13.39
C ASN A 352 25.22 -38.42 14.58
N ALA A 353 25.65 -37.16 14.44
CA ALA A 353 25.30 -36.11 15.40
C ALA A 353 24.03 -35.35 14.94
N PRO A 354 23.17 -34.87 15.85
CA PRO A 354 22.06 -34.01 15.51
C PRO A 354 22.58 -32.68 15.00
N LEU A 355 21.90 -32.11 14.01
CA LEU A 355 22.10 -30.72 13.62
C LEU A 355 21.40 -29.82 14.65
N GLU A 356 22.18 -29.04 15.39
CA GLU A 356 21.64 -28.03 16.29
C GLU A 356 21.51 -26.70 15.53
N VAL A 357 20.31 -26.15 15.49
CA VAL A 357 19.99 -24.87 14.86
C VAL A 357 19.35 -23.97 15.91
N GLU A 358 19.91 -22.79 16.11
CA GLU A 358 19.34 -21.76 16.94
C GLU A 358 18.59 -20.78 16.03
N VAL A 359 17.34 -20.51 16.39
CA VAL A 359 16.47 -19.59 15.65
C VAL A 359 16.03 -18.50 16.61
N GLU A 360 16.39 -17.27 16.29
CA GLU A 360 15.88 -16.09 16.96
C GLU A 360 14.73 -15.51 16.15
N TRP A 361 13.68 -15.11 16.85
CA TRP A 361 12.52 -14.49 16.22
C TRP A 361 11.91 -13.43 17.12
N ASN A 362 11.30 -12.40 16.51
CA ASN A 362 10.50 -11.41 17.20
C ASN A 362 9.03 -11.75 16.99
N ALA A 363 8.25 -11.75 18.07
CA ALA A 363 6.80 -11.77 17.96
C ALA A 363 6.35 -10.48 17.23
N GLY A 364 5.51 -10.59 16.23
CA GLY A 364 4.90 -9.44 15.59
C GLY A 364 4.16 -8.59 16.62
N GLN A 365 4.32 -7.27 16.60
CA GLN A 365 3.65 -6.31 17.48
C GLN A 365 2.29 -5.91 16.90
#